data_8849772fcbc4682c167c226bdc37bc8f
#
_entry.id   8849772fcbc4682c167c226bdc37bc8f
#
_cell.length_a   1.000
_cell.length_b   1.000
_cell.length_c   1.000
_cell.angle_alpha   90.00
_cell.angle_beta   90.00
_cell.angle_gamma   90.00
#
_symmetry.space_group_name_H-M   'P 1'
#
loop_
_entity.id
_entity.type
_entity.pdbx_description
1 polymer ?
#
loop_
_entity_poly.entity_id
_entity_poly.type
_entity_poly.pdbx_seq_one_letter_code
_entity_poly.pdbx_strand_id
1 'polypeptide(L)'
;MDNRSYQRASEEAREQEIEEDARRLRDFDTFAKFSESDLKRLVRAAHRTSTSGPWPLIREQTPSDACYILLSGEVGVYVGHDRIALVGPGEVIGESALRRGKLRNATVTTTGRSEVLHIARDDLERLLH
;
A
#
# COMPACT_ATOMS: atom_id res chain seq x y z
N MET A 1 34.47 6.70 8.37
CA MET A 1 33.63 6.38 7.21
C MET A 1 33.11 7.68 6.66
N ASP A 2 33.30 7.95 5.39
CA ASP A 2 32.80 9.18 4.82
C ASP A 2 31.30 9.06 4.47
N ASN A 3 30.64 10.21 4.30
CA ASN A 3 29.21 10.28 4.04
C ASN A 3 28.82 9.63 2.71
N ARG A 4 29.72 9.60 1.74
CA ARG A 4 29.44 9.04 0.41
C ARG A 4 29.25 7.52 0.48
N SER A 5 30.12 6.82 1.21
CA SER A 5 30.02 5.37 1.39
C SER A 5 28.72 5.01 2.10
N TYR A 6 28.35 5.80 3.10
CA TYR A 6 27.13 5.58 3.86
C TYR A 6 25.88 5.80 3.01
N GLN A 7 25.85 6.88 2.22
CA GLN A 7 24.74 7.19 1.32
C GLN A 7 24.58 6.12 0.25
N ARG A 8 25.70 5.64 -0.32
CA ARG A 8 25.67 4.62 -1.35
C ARG A 8 25.10 3.30 -0.81
N ALA A 9 25.49 2.91 0.39
CA ALA A 9 24.96 1.72 1.02
C ALA A 9 23.45 1.83 1.27
N SER A 10 22.98 3.01 1.70
CA SER A 10 21.55 3.26 1.92
C SER A 10 20.75 3.23 0.60
N GLU A 11 21.30 3.78 -0.46
CA GLU A 11 20.68 3.77 -1.78
C GLU A 11 20.57 2.35 -2.34
N GLU A 12 21.62 1.54 -2.18
CA GLU A 12 21.62 0.14 -2.60
C GLU A 12 20.59 -0.66 -1.82
N ALA A 13 20.49 -0.44 -0.51
CA ALA A 13 19.51 -1.12 0.32
C ALA A 13 18.09 -0.74 -0.10
N ARG A 14 17.85 0.53 -0.43
CA ARG A 14 16.54 1.00 -0.91
C ARG A 14 16.19 0.38 -2.25
N GLU A 15 17.14 0.30 -3.19
CA GLU A 15 16.91 -0.33 -4.49
C GLU A 15 16.58 -1.81 -4.34
N GLN A 16 17.23 -2.51 -3.42
CA GLN A 16 16.93 -3.91 -3.15
C GLN A 16 15.51 -4.09 -2.59
N GLU A 17 15.09 -3.19 -1.69
CA GLU A 17 13.71 -3.19 -1.19
C GLU A 17 12.69 -3.00 -2.32
N ILE A 18 12.97 -2.06 -3.22
CA ILE A 18 12.09 -1.76 -4.34
C ILE A 18 11.97 -2.99 -5.25
N GLU A 19 13.08 -3.63 -5.58
CA GLU A 19 13.07 -4.84 -6.41
C GLU A 19 12.31 -5.97 -5.74
N GLU A 20 12.51 -6.14 -4.45
CA GLU A 20 11.86 -7.18 -3.65
C GLU A 20 10.35 -6.95 -3.59
N ASP A 21 9.93 -5.73 -3.28
CA ASP A 21 8.51 -5.42 -3.21
C ASP A 21 7.84 -5.49 -4.58
N ALA A 22 8.52 -5.09 -5.64
CA ALA A 22 8.02 -5.23 -7.00
C ALA A 22 7.80 -6.71 -7.36
N ARG A 23 8.71 -7.59 -6.96
CA ARG A 23 8.55 -9.04 -7.18
C ARG A 23 7.37 -9.58 -6.40
N ARG A 24 7.15 -9.11 -5.17
CA ARG A 24 6.00 -9.52 -4.36
C ARG A 24 4.69 -9.12 -5.05
N LEU A 25 4.62 -7.92 -5.62
CA LEU A 25 3.44 -7.47 -6.34
C LEU A 25 3.18 -8.30 -7.59
N ARG A 26 4.22 -8.69 -8.30
CA ARG A 26 4.08 -9.49 -9.52
C ARG A 26 3.39 -10.82 -9.29
N ASP A 27 3.55 -11.40 -8.12
CA ASP A 27 2.94 -12.70 -7.79
C ASP A 27 1.44 -12.59 -7.55
N PHE A 28 0.90 -11.39 -7.41
CA PHE A 28 -0.54 -11.18 -7.24
C PHE A 28 -1.22 -10.97 -8.58
N ASP A 29 -2.38 -11.62 -8.76
CA ASP A 29 -3.17 -11.52 -10.00
C ASP A 29 -3.48 -10.08 -10.37
N THR A 30 -3.76 -9.24 -9.37
CA THR A 30 -4.08 -7.82 -9.56
C THR A 30 -3.02 -7.09 -10.40
N PHE A 31 -1.75 -7.47 -10.25
CA PHE A 31 -0.63 -6.79 -10.89
C PHE A 31 0.05 -7.61 -11.99
N ALA A 32 -0.55 -8.74 -12.38
CA ALA A 32 0.07 -9.66 -13.32
C ALA A 32 0.35 -9.05 -14.70
N LYS A 33 -0.46 -8.07 -15.10
CA LYS A 33 -0.33 -7.41 -16.41
C LYS A 33 0.60 -6.20 -16.41
N PHE A 34 1.07 -5.79 -15.24
CA PHE A 34 1.96 -4.64 -15.13
C PHE A 34 3.38 -5.04 -15.55
N SER A 35 4.08 -4.15 -16.24
CA SER A 35 5.49 -4.36 -16.56
C SER A 35 6.32 -4.25 -15.28
N GLU A 36 7.53 -4.81 -15.30
CA GLU A 36 8.48 -4.67 -14.20
C GLU A 36 8.77 -3.20 -13.90
N SER A 37 8.91 -2.40 -14.96
CA SER A 37 9.15 -0.97 -14.84
C SER A 37 7.99 -0.27 -14.13
N ASP A 38 6.75 -0.60 -14.47
CA ASP A 38 5.56 -0.02 -13.84
C ASP A 38 5.47 -0.40 -12.37
N LEU A 39 5.76 -1.65 -12.04
CA LEU A 39 5.75 -2.11 -10.65
C LEU A 39 6.81 -1.39 -9.82
N LYS A 40 8.01 -1.19 -10.36
CA LYS A 40 9.06 -0.45 -9.67
C LYS A 40 8.67 1.01 -9.45
N ARG A 41 8.04 1.65 -10.44
CA ARG A 41 7.55 3.02 -10.29
C ARG A 41 6.52 3.13 -9.19
N LEU A 42 5.60 2.17 -9.14
CA LEU A 42 4.58 2.11 -8.10
C LEU A 42 5.22 1.98 -6.71
N VAL A 43 6.14 1.04 -6.57
CA VAL A 43 6.81 0.79 -5.29
C VAL A 43 7.65 1.99 -4.85
N ARG A 44 8.32 2.67 -5.79
CA ARG A 44 9.10 3.87 -5.47
C ARG A 44 8.24 5.01 -4.92
N ALA A 45 7.01 5.12 -5.40
CA ALA A 45 6.07 6.15 -4.94
C ALA A 45 5.40 5.77 -3.61
N ALA A 46 5.51 4.52 -3.19
CA ALA A 46 4.84 4.00 -2.01
C ALA A 46 5.75 4.02 -0.79
N HIS A 47 5.14 3.93 0.39
CA HIS A 47 5.85 3.72 1.65
C HIS A 47 5.40 2.41 2.26
N ARG A 48 6.36 1.51 2.52
CA ARG A 48 6.07 0.24 3.18
C ARG A 48 5.93 0.47 4.68
N THR A 49 4.82 0.01 5.23
CA THR A 49 4.53 0.08 6.66
C THR A 49 4.16 -1.30 7.17
N SER A 50 4.65 -1.64 8.36
CA SER A 50 4.31 -2.90 9.03
C SER A 50 3.54 -2.61 10.30
N THR A 51 2.56 -3.45 10.59
CA THR A 51 1.83 -3.39 11.85
C THR A 51 2.09 -4.66 12.63
N SER A 52 2.26 -4.55 13.95
CA SER A 52 2.49 -5.70 14.82
C SER A 52 1.20 -6.29 15.39
N GLY A 53 0.10 -5.57 15.27
CA GLY A 53 -1.21 -5.98 15.77
C GLY A 53 -2.31 -5.25 15.01
N PRO A 54 -3.56 -5.35 15.46
CA PRO A 54 -4.67 -4.66 14.81
C PRO A 54 -4.44 -3.16 14.75
N TRP A 55 -4.66 -2.58 13.56
CA TRP A 55 -4.44 -1.16 13.33
C TRP A 55 -5.41 -0.63 12.26
N PRO A 56 -6.08 0.50 12.51
CA PRO A 56 -6.97 1.09 11.50
C PRO A 56 -6.16 1.80 10.42
N LEU A 57 -6.21 1.27 9.20
CA LEU A 57 -5.59 1.90 8.03
C LEU A 57 -6.46 3.03 7.49
N ILE A 58 -7.76 2.81 7.48
CA ILE A 58 -8.76 3.72 6.94
C ILE A 58 -9.89 3.83 7.95
N ARG A 59 -10.34 5.05 8.19
CA ARG A 59 -11.50 5.30 9.06
C ARG A 59 -12.66 5.82 8.24
N GLU A 60 -13.84 5.29 8.53
CA GLU A 60 -15.10 5.70 7.93
C GLU A 60 -15.33 7.20 8.11
N GLN A 61 -15.89 7.86 7.10
CA GLN A 61 -16.22 9.30 7.13
C GLN A 61 -15.01 10.24 7.18
N THR A 62 -13.81 9.73 6.90
CA THR A 62 -12.62 10.59 6.76
C THR A 62 -12.33 10.86 5.29
N PRO A 63 -11.58 11.93 4.96
CA PRO A 63 -11.21 12.21 3.57
C PRO A 63 -10.38 11.12 2.94
N SER A 64 -10.57 10.92 1.63
CA SER A 64 -9.82 9.94 0.84
C SER A 64 -8.54 10.59 0.32
N ASP A 65 -7.41 10.29 0.94
CA ASP A 65 -6.12 10.90 0.61
C ASP A 65 -5.04 9.90 0.17
N ALA A 66 -5.31 8.61 0.32
CA ALA A 66 -4.34 7.57 0.00
C ALA A 66 -5.04 6.23 -0.24
N CYS A 67 -4.32 5.32 -0.89
CA CYS A 67 -4.74 3.93 -0.95
C CYS A 67 -3.62 3.05 -0.40
N TYR A 68 -3.93 1.78 -0.19
CA TYR A 68 -3.00 0.80 0.36
C TYR A 68 -3.01 -0.45 -0.51
N ILE A 69 -1.85 -1.11 -0.60
CA ILE A 69 -1.76 -2.45 -1.18
C ILE A 69 -1.33 -3.38 -0.05
N LEU A 70 -2.11 -4.41 0.20
CA LEU A 70 -1.80 -5.38 1.24
C LEU A 70 -0.76 -6.36 0.70
N LEU A 71 0.43 -6.37 1.29
CA LEU A 71 1.50 -7.30 0.93
C LEU A 71 1.42 -8.60 1.70
N SER A 72 1.07 -8.52 2.97
CA SER A 72 0.93 -9.71 3.83
C SER A 72 -0.04 -9.39 4.96
N GLY A 73 -0.62 -10.44 5.55
CA GLY A 73 -1.59 -10.30 6.62
C GLY A 73 -3.01 -10.27 6.10
N GLU A 74 -3.91 -9.66 6.86
CA GLU A 74 -5.33 -9.65 6.56
C GLU A 74 -5.94 -8.36 7.09
N VAL A 75 -6.96 -7.86 6.40
CA VAL A 75 -7.72 -6.71 6.87
C VAL A 75 -9.21 -7.02 6.93
N GLY A 76 -9.87 -6.47 7.94
CA GLY A 76 -11.31 -6.49 8.05
C GLY A 76 -11.89 -5.16 7.56
N VAL A 77 -12.98 -5.23 6.82
CA VAL A 77 -13.71 -4.06 6.32
C VAL A 77 -15.01 -3.95 7.11
N TYR A 78 -15.23 -2.79 7.72
CA TYR A 78 -16.36 -2.55 8.62
C TYR A 78 -17.18 -1.35 8.18
N VAL A 79 -18.49 -1.47 8.28
CA VAL A 79 -19.41 -0.35 8.17
C VAL A 79 -20.14 -0.28 9.52
N GLY A 80 -19.92 0.81 10.26
CA GLY A 80 -20.34 0.86 11.66
C GLY A 80 -19.62 -0.21 12.46
N HIS A 81 -20.38 -1.08 13.13
CA HIS A 81 -19.81 -2.19 13.90
C HIS A 81 -19.82 -3.53 13.14
N ASP A 82 -20.36 -3.53 11.92
CA ASP A 82 -20.53 -4.77 11.15
C ASP A 82 -19.34 -5.03 10.25
N ARG A 83 -18.70 -6.19 10.39
CA ARG A 83 -17.67 -6.63 9.47
C ARG A 83 -18.33 -7.15 8.20
N ILE A 84 -18.06 -6.47 7.08
CA ILE A 84 -18.67 -6.82 5.80
C ILE A 84 -17.74 -7.63 4.90
N ALA A 85 -16.44 -7.64 5.19
CA ALA A 85 -15.47 -8.40 4.39
C ALA A 85 -14.18 -8.66 5.15
N LEU A 86 -13.47 -9.70 4.75
CA LEU A 86 -12.07 -9.95 5.08
C LEU A 86 -11.30 -9.97 3.77
N VAL A 87 -10.18 -9.29 3.73
CA VAL A 87 -9.40 -9.09 2.51
C VAL A 87 -7.98 -9.57 2.73
N GLY A 88 -7.46 -10.33 1.78
CA GLY A 88 -6.11 -10.90 1.83
C GLY A 88 -5.10 -10.16 0.95
N PRO A 89 -3.85 -10.67 0.92
CA PRO A 89 -2.75 -10.03 0.17
C PRO A 89 -3.06 -9.90 -1.32
N GLY A 90 -2.52 -8.82 -1.90
CA GLY A 90 -2.70 -8.50 -3.31
C GLY A 90 -3.85 -7.55 -3.59
N GLU A 91 -4.69 -7.28 -2.61
CA GLU A 91 -5.82 -6.38 -2.79
C GLU A 91 -5.41 -4.91 -2.62
N VAL A 92 -6.02 -4.06 -3.44
CA VAL A 92 -5.89 -2.60 -3.33
C VAL A 92 -7.02 -2.10 -2.45
N ILE A 93 -6.67 -1.40 -1.39
CA ILE A 93 -7.60 -0.94 -0.38
C ILE A 93 -7.72 0.57 -0.47
N GLY A 94 -8.96 1.06 -0.50
CA GLY A 94 -9.21 2.51 -0.51
C GLY A 94 -9.17 3.11 -1.90
N GLU A 95 -9.60 2.38 -2.94
CA GLU A 95 -9.67 2.87 -4.31
C GLU A 95 -10.51 4.15 -4.43
N SER A 96 -11.43 4.36 -3.52
CA SER A 96 -12.21 5.59 -3.48
C SER A 96 -11.35 6.84 -3.27
N ALA A 97 -10.09 6.66 -2.88
CA ALA A 97 -9.13 7.76 -2.79
C ALA A 97 -8.92 8.47 -4.14
N LEU A 98 -9.17 7.76 -5.23
CA LEU A 98 -9.09 8.34 -6.58
C LEU A 98 -10.21 9.33 -6.86
N ARG A 99 -11.28 9.27 -6.10
CA ARG A 99 -12.45 10.14 -6.29
C ARG A 99 -12.36 11.32 -5.32
N ARG A 100 -11.99 12.47 -5.84
CA ARG A 100 -11.85 13.68 -5.04
C ARG A 100 -13.19 14.08 -4.40
N GLY A 101 -13.11 14.59 -3.19
CA GLY A 101 -14.27 15.11 -2.46
C GLY A 101 -15.14 14.06 -1.80
N LYS A 102 -14.80 12.79 -1.91
CA LYS A 102 -15.55 11.72 -1.26
C LYS A 102 -14.94 11.35 0.09
N LEU A 103 -15.80 11.07 1.05
CA LEU A 103 -15.39 10.51 2.33
C LEU A 103 -15.28 9.00 2.22
N ARG A 104 -14.49 8.39 3.10
CA ARG A 104 -14.37 6.93 3.20
C ARG A 104 -15.72 6.34 3.59
N ASN A 105 -16.13 5.28 2.92
CA ASN A 105 -17.42 4.62 3.16
C ASN A 105 -17.30 3.42 4.10
N ALA A 106 -16.10 3.10 4.53
CA ALA A 106 -15.84 1.97 5.44
C ALA A 106 -14.59 2.21 6.26
N THR A 107 -14.51 1.52 7.38
CA THR A 107 -13.29 1.42 8.19
C THR A 107 -12.57 0.14 7.80
N VAL A 108 -11.25 0.23 7.58
CA VAL A 108 -10.43 -0.92 7.23
C VAL A 108 -9.34 -1.07 8.29
N THR A 109 -9.33 -2.20 8.97
CA THR A 109 -8.44 -2.46 10.10
C THR A 109 -7.69 -3.76 9.85
N THR A 110 -6.37 -3.76 10.08
CA THR A 110 -5.60 -5.01 10.05
C THR A 110 -6.07 -5.90 11.20
N THR A 111 -6.13 -7.21 10.97
CA THR A 111 -6.56 -8.15 12.01
C THR A 111 -5.40 -8.58 12.91
N GLY A 112 -4.17 -8.37 12.45
CA GLY A 112 -2.97 -8.72 13.18
C GLY A 112 -1.74 -8.18 12.44
N ARG A 113 -0.63 -8.89 12.56
CA ARG A 113 0.61 -8.49 11.89
C ARG A 113 0.41 -8.42 10.38
N SER A 114 0.74 -7.29 9.78
CA SER A 114 0.52 -7.04 8.36
C SER A 114 1.58 -6.12 7.78
N GLU A 115 1.82 -6.26 6.47
CA GLU A 115 2.65 -5.33 5.73
C GLU A 115 1.83 -4.71 4.61
N VAL A 116 1.90 -3.40 4.48
CA VAL A 116 1.16 -2.65 3.46
C VAL A 116 2.05 -1.65 2.75
N LEU A 117 1.71 -1.35 1.51
CA LEU A 117 2.28 -0.21 0.79
C LEU A 117 1.26 0.91 0.83
N HIS A 118 1.67 2.07 1.36
CA HIS A 118 0.85 3.27 1.40
C HIS A 118 1.21 4.14 0.20
N ILE A 119 0.21 4.53 -0.58
CA ILE A 119 0.40 5.35 -1.77
C ILE A 119 -0.52 6.57 -1.66
N ALA A 120 0.07 7.77 -1.66
CA ALA A 120 -0.70 9.00 -1.65
C ALA A 120 -1.51 9.14 -2.94
N ARG A 121 -2.70 9.72 -2.84
CA ARG A 121 -3.60 9.89 -3.98
C ARG A 121 -2.92 10.57 -5.16
N ASP A 122 -2.19 11.66 -4.92
CA ASP A 122 -1.55 12.42 -5.99
C ASP A 122 -0.48 11.61 -6.72
N ASP A 123 0.26 10.76 -5.99
CA ASP A 123 1.25 9.88 -6.59
C ASP A 123 0.59 8.81 -7.44
N LEU A 124 -0.52 8.25 -6.95
CA LEU A 124 -1.25 7.24 -7.69
C LEU A 124 -1.87 7.82 -8.96
N GLU A 125 -2.43 9.01 -8.89
CA GLU A 125 -2.97 9.71 -10.07
C GLU A 125 -1.89 9.90 -11.14
N ARG A 126 -0.69 10.31 -10.74
CA ARG A 126 0.44 10.47 -11.66
C ARG A 126 0.86 9.17 -12.34
N LEU A 127 0.79 8.06 -11.61
CA LEU A 127 1.16 6.75 -12.15
C LEU A 127 0.13 6.22 -13.14
N LEU A 128 -1.14 6.57 -12.97
CA LEU A 128 -2.24 6.11 -13.83
C LEU A 128 -2.43 7.00 -15.05
N HIS A 129 -1.87 8.16 -15.07
CA HIS A 129 -1.95 9.14 -16.14
C HIS A 129 -0.56 9.61 -16.54
#